data_a470e5d65ae8e9c81f98233f085fb149
#
_entry.id   a470e5d65ae8e9c81f98233f085fb149
#
_cell.length_a   1.000
_cell.length_b   1.000
_cell.length_c   1.000
_cell.angle_alpha   90.00
_cell.angle_beta   90.00
_cell.angle_gamma   90.00
#
_symmetry.space_group_name_H-M   'P 1'
#
loop_
_entity.id
_entity.type
_entity.pdbx_description
1 polymer ?
#
loop_
_entity_poly.entity_id
_entity_poly.type
_entity_poly.pdbx_seq_one_letter_code
_entity_poly.pdbx_strand_id
1 'polypeptide(L)'
;MHHTTLQRCLVSFSFVLSMMMPQVHAELPKPGSLAPEFTLVALNKTPVSLSSLRAKGHVMLIFWETQCVYCFAHIKDFNALQKKYQGKLTIAGINFLGEYPREIQEYATDNQVEYLLLTDRLKNIDVAEAYQVIGSPTIVLIAPNGKILSYGYQIPDVAQWIK
;
A
#
# COMPACT_ATOMS: atom_id res chain seq x y z
N MET A 1 -7.43 81.38 22.38
CA MET A 1 -7.96 80.30 23.20
C MET A 1 -7.85 79.01 22.32
N HIS A 2 -6.76 78.28 22.51
CA HIS A 2 -6.45 77.09 21.70
C HIS A 2 -6.90 75.84 22.44
N HIS A 3 -7.79 75.03 21.82
CA HIS A 3 -8.12 73.68 22.26
C HIS A 3 -7.37 72.68 21.42
N THR A 4 -6.36 72.08 22.00
CA THR A 4 -5.61 70.95 21.45
C THR A 4 -6.31 69.66 21.78
N THR A 5 -6.87 69.02 20.78
CA THR A 5 -7.50 67.70 20.91
C THR A 5 -6.43 66.61 20.72
N LEU A 6 -6.12 65.89 21.80
CA LEU A 6 -5.24 64.71 21.79
C LEU A 6 -5.99 63.54 21.17
N GLN A 7 -5.56 63.12 19.99
CA GLN A 7 -6.07 61.91 19.31
C GLN A 7 -5.26 60.70 19.80
N ARG A 8 -5.88 59.86 20.63
CA ARG A 8 -5.30 58.60 21.12
C ARG A 8 -5.37 57.55 20.00
N CYS A 9 -4.23 57.21 19.40
CA CYS A 9 -4.08 56.03 18.52
C CYS A 9 -4.10 54.77 19.38
N LEU A 10 -5.19 54.01 19.31
CA LEU A 10 -5.26 52.63 19.82
C LEU A 10 -4.66 51.72 18.77
N VAL A 11 -3.43 51.26 19.01
CA VAL A 11 -2.77 50.21 18.18
C VAL A 11 -3.32 48.88 18.71
N SER A 12 -4.25 48.30 17.95
CA SER A 12 -4.71 46.92 18.15
C SER A 12 -3.61 45.96 17.76
N PHE A 13 -2.95 45.35 18.73
CA PHE A 13 -1.97 44.29 18.52
C PHE A 13 -2.71 42.98 18.34
N SER A 14 -3.04 42.64 17.07
CA SER A 14 -3.60 41.33 16.74
C SER A 14 -2.52 40.27 16.87
N PHE A 15 -2.57 39.49 17.94
CA PHE A 15 -1.72 38.33 18.17
C PHE A 15 -2.21 37.17 17.27
N VAL A 16 -1.61 37.05 16.10
CA VAL A 16 -1.86 35.87 15.21
C VAL A 16 -1.15 34.66 15.83
N LEU A 17 -1.92 33.87 16.57
CA LEU A 17 -1.49 32.57 17.08
C LEU A 17 -1.40 31.60 15.86
N SER A 18 -0.21 31.54 15.28
CA SER A 18 0.10 30.59 14.20
C SER A 18 0.07 29.17 14.80
N MET A 19 -1.03 28.44 14.62
CA MET A 19 -1.09 27.01 14.91
C MET A 19 -0.13 26.29 13.97
N MET A 20 1.06 25.96 14.46
CA MET A 20 1.96 25.00 13.82
C MET A 20 1.29 23.63 13.88
N MET A 21 0.51 23.28 12.84
CA MET A 21 0.07 21.92 12.65
C MET A 21 1.31 21.08 12.29
N PRO A 22 1.58 19.96 13.01
CA PRO A 22 2.65 19.07 12.61
C PRO A 22 2.32 18.54 11.22
N GLN A 23 3.18 18.85 10.25
CA GLN A 23 3.10 18.22 8.94
C GLN A 23 3.51 16.76 9.11
N VAL A 24 2.54 15.86 9.08
CA VAL A 24 2.80 14.42 8.99
C VAL A 24 3.34 14.17 7.59
N HIS A 25 4.66 14.19 7.45
CA HIS A 25 5.31 13.71 6.25
C HIS A 25 5.12 12.19 6.23
N ALA A 26 4.31 11.68 5.31
CA ALA A 26 4.25 10.26 5.05
C ALA A 26 5.65 9.78 4.65
N GLU A 27 6.26 8.95 5.48
CA GLU A 27 7.58 8.38 5.18
C GLU A 27 7.46 7.48 3.95
N LEU A 28 8.45 7.59 3.03
CA LEU A 28 8.52 6.74 1.84
C LEU A 28 8.52 5.27 2.25
N PRO A 29 7.72 4.41 1.60
CA PRO A 29 7.75 2.97 1.83
C PRO A 29 9.16 2.42 1.57
N LYS A 30 9.81 1.94 2.63
CA LYS A 30 11.16 1.37 2.59
C LYS A 30 11.33 0.34 3.70
N PRO A 31 12.31 -0.57 3.61
CA PRO A 31 12.60 -1.48 4.70
C PRO A 31 12.76 -0.76 6.04
N GLY A 32 12.03 -1.23 7.06
CA GLY A 32 11.98 -0.67 8.40
C GLY A 32 10.81 0.31 8.66
N SER A 33 10.23 0.96 7.64
CA SER A 33 9.05 1.81 7.80
C SER A 33 7.77 0.98 7.98
N LEU A 34 6.71 1.60 8.49
CA LEU A 34 5.38 0.99 8.53
C LEU A 34 4.76 0.97 7.13
N ALA A 35 4.15 -0.15 6.78
CA ALA A 35 3.40 -0.30 5.55
C ALA A 35 2.11 0.52 5.63
N PRO A 36 1.76 1.30 4.58
CA PRO A 36 0.47 1.96 4.48
C PRO A 36 -0.69 0.98 4.62
N GLU A 37 -1.65 1.29 5.51
CA GLU A 37 -2.84 0.47 5.72
C GLU A 37 -3.83 0.64 4.58
N PHE A 38 -4.56 -0.43 4.27
CA PHE A 38 -5.63 -0.39 3.27
C PHE A 38 -6.78 -1.34 3.63
N THR A 39 -7.93 -1.11 3.00
CA THR A 39 -9.03 -2.07 2.88
C THR A 39 -9.50 -2.09 1.45
N LEU A 40 -9.32 -3.22 0.79
CA LEU A 40 -9.67 -3.47 -0.62
C LEU A 40 -10.67 -4.61 -0.72
N VAL A 41 -11.17 -4.88 -1.92
CA VAL A 41 -12.12 -5.96 -2.20
C VAL A 41 -11.43 -7.06 -3.00
N ALA A 42 -11.57 -8.31 -2.57
CA ALA A 42 -11.10 -9.47 -3.31
C ALA A 42 -12.04 -9.82 -4.49
N LEU A 43 -11.57 -10.66 -5.44
CA LEU A 43 -12.39 -11.14 -6.58
C LEU A 43 -13.75 -11.71 -6.14
N ASN A 44 -13.81 -12.39 -5.00
CA ASN A 44 -15.05 -12.93 -4.43
C ASN A 44 -15.91 -11.88 -3.70
N LYS A 45 -15.59 -10.59 -3.86
CA LYS A 45 -16.27 -9.43 -3.26
C LYS A 45 -16.16 -9.33 -1.73
N THR A 46 -15.27 -10.07 -1.09
CA THR A 46 -15.03 -9.93 0.36
C THR A 46 -14.07 -8.77 0.64
N PRO A 47 -14.35 -7.92 1.67
CA PRO A 47 -13.41 -6.91 2.13
C PRO A 47 -12.18 -7.56 2.75
N VAL A 48 -11.01 -7.04 2.42
CA VAL A 48 -9.70 -7.51 2.92
C VAL A 48 -8.88 -6.30 3.33
N SER A 49 -8.47 -6.24 4.60
CA SER A 49 -7.55 -5.22 5.09
C SER A 49 -6.13 -5.76 5.25
N LEU A 50 -5.12 -4.89 5.14
CA LEU A 50 -3.74 -5.28 5.42
C LEU A 50 -3.62 -5.83 6.85
N SER A 51 -4.25 -5.20 7.84
CA SER A 51 -4.25 -5.67 9.22
C SER A 51 -4.81 -7.09 9.37
N SER A 52 -5.88 -7.44 8.63
CA SER A 52 -6.46 -8.79 8.65
C SER A 52 -5.53 -9.84 8.01
N LEU A 53 -4.75 -9.46 7.02
CA LEU A 53 -3.74 -10.33 6.40
C LEU A 53 -2.57 -10.55 7.36
N ARG A 54 -2.06 -9.48 7.99
CA ARG A 54 -0.94 -9.53 8.95
C ARG A 54 -1.25 -10.34 10.21
N ALA A 55 -2.51 -10.40 10.61
CA ALA A 55 -2.95 -11.24 11.74
C ALA A 55 -2.69 -12.74 11.49
N LYS A 56 -2.52 -13.16 10.24
CA LYS A 56 -2.26 -14.55 9.83
C LYS A 56 -0.75 -14.84 9.63
N GLY A 57 0.10 -13.81 9.64
CA GLY A 57 1.53 -13.97 9.40
C GLY A 57 2.12 -12.83 8.56
N HIS A 58 3.17 -13.15 7.82
CA HIS A 58 3.79 -12.21 6.87
C HIS A 58 2.88 -11.99 5.67
N VAL A 59 3.00 -10.82 5.04
CA VAL A 59 2.24 -10.47 3.83
C VAL A 59 3.22 -10.07 2.73
N MET A 60 3.08 -10.68 1.55
CA MET A 60 3.75 -10.24 0.33
C MET A 60 2.72 -9.59 -0.57
N LEU A 61 2.85 -8.28 -0.78
CA LEU A 61 2.06 -7.55 -1.77
C LEU A 61 2.79 -7.59 -3.10
N ILE A 62 2.03 -7.82 -4.17
CA ILE A 62 2.51 -7.74 -5.55
C ILE A 62 1.66 -6.72 -6.27
N PHE A 63 2.23 -5.57 -6.62
CA PHE A 63 1.58 -4.60 -7.49
C PHE A 63 1.83 -5.01 -8.93
N TRP A 64 0.75 -5.27 -9.67
CA TRP A 64 0.80 -5.90 -10.98
C TRP A 64 -0.29 -5.38 -11.92
N GLU A 65 -0.18 -5.72 -13.20
CA GLU A 65 -1.18 -5.49 -14.24
C GLU A 65 -1.16 -6.63 -15.27
N THR A 66 -2.19 -6.75 -16.10
CA THR A 66 -2.35 -7.91 -17.00
C THR A 66 -1.31 -7.98 -18.12
N GLN A 67 -0.73 -6.84 -18.51
CA GLN A 67 0.31 -6.75 -19.54
C GLN A 67 1.73 -6.91 -18.99
N CYS A 68 1.90 -7.12 -17.67
CA CYS A 68 3.19 -7.27 -17.03
C CYS A 68 3.84 -8.63 -17.33
N VAL A 69 4.75 -8.67 -18.28
CA VAL A 69 5.47 -9.90 -18.68
C VAL A 69 6.23 -10.53 -17.52
N TYR A 70 6.88 -9.72 -16.67
CA TYR A 70 7.61 -10.22 -15.50
C TYR A 70 6.66 -10.76 -14.43
N CYS A 71 5.48 -10.14 -14.26
CA CYS A 71 4.47 -10.65 -13.32
C CYS A 71 4.00 -12.05 -13.78
N PHE A 72 3.71 -12.21 -15.06
CA PHE A 72 3.33 -13.48 -15.66
C PHE A 72 4.41 -14.56 -15.45
N ALA A 73 5.68 -14.22 -15.72
CA ALA A 73 6.80 -15.16 -15.59
C ALA A 73 6.94 -15.74 -14.17
N HIS A 74 6.54 -14.98 -13.14
CA HIS A 74 6.68 -15.36 -11.73
C HIS A 74 5.42 -15.93 -11.07
N ILE A 75 4.31 -16.13 -11.79
CA ILE A 75 3.08 -16.69 -11.19
C ILE A 75 3.36 -18.04 -10.51
N LYS A 76 4.10 -18.92 -11.15
CA LYS A 76 4.45 -20.25 -10.59
C LYS A 76 5.29 -20.11 -9.31
N ASP A 77 6.20 -19.16 -9.27
CA ASP A 77 7.05 -18.91 -8.10
C ASP A 77 6.20 -18.40 -6.93
N PHE A 78 5.27 -17.48 -7.17
CA PHE A 78 4.34 -16.98 -6.16
C PHE A 78 3.40 -18.08 -5.63
N ASN A 79 2.82 -18.90 -6.52
CA ASN A 79 2.01 -20.04 -6.13
C ASN A 79 2.82 -21.02 -5.25
N ALA A 80 4.05 -21.34 -5.65
CA ALA A 80 4.93 -22.21 -4.88
C ALA A 80 5.29 -21.63 -3.50
N LEU A 81 5.59 -20.33 -3.42
CA LEU A 81 5.86 -19.66 -2.16
C LEU A 81 4.62 -19.66 -1.24
N GLN A 82 3.44 -19.33 -1.78
CA GLN A 82 2.18 -19.37 -1.03
C GLN A 82 1.93 -20.76 -0.41
N LYS A 83 2.18 -21.82 -1.18
CA LYS A 83 2.03 -23.20 -0.74
C LYS A 83 3.09 -23.60 0.29
N LYS A 84 4.37 -23.27 0.02
CA LYS A 84 5.51 -23.60 0.90
C LYS A 84 5.38 -22.98 2.28
N TYR A 85 4.90 -21.74 2.37
CA TYR A 85 4.77 -20.99 3.62
C TYR A 85 3.31 -20.82 4.07
N GLN A 86 2.44 -21.79 3.73
CA GLN A 86 1.03 -21.79 4.11
C GLN A 86 0.87 -21.57 5.62
N GLY A 87 -0.01 -20.65 6.01
CA GLY A 87 -0.25 -20.26 7.41
C GLY A 87 0.81 -19.30 8.00
N LYS A 88 1.89 -18.99 7.29
CA LYS A 88 2.95 -18.07 7.72
C LYS A 88 3.15 -16.90 6.77
N LEU A 89 2.80 -17.06 5.50
CA LEU A 89 2.86 -16.06 4.44
C LEU A 89 1.52 -16.01 3.71
N THR A 90 0.99 -14.82 3.51
CA THR A 90 -0.10 -14.55 2.57
C THR A 90 0.43 -13.72 1.41
N ILE A 91 0.22 -14.18 0.18
CA ILE A 91 0.54 -13.40 -1.02
C ILE A 91 -0.75 -12.75 -1.52
N ALA A 92 -0.70 -11.44 -1.80
CA ALA A 92 -1.83 -10.67 -2.31
C ALA A 92 -1.41 -9.80 -3.48
N GLY A 93 -2.00 -10.04 -4.65
CA GLY A 93 -1.83 -9.22 -5.84
C GLY A 93 -2.79 -8.03 -5.84
N ILE A 94 -2.25 -6.83 -6.00
CA ILE A 94 -3.00 -5.58 -6.14
C ILE A 94 -2.84 -5.11 -7.58
N ASN A 95 -3.93 -5.14 -8.35
CA ASN A 95 -3.91 -4.61 -9.72
C ASN A 95 -3.90 -3.08 -9.67
N PHE A 96 -2.74 -2.46 -9.91
CA PHE A 96 -2.53 -1.06 -9.64
C PHE A 96 -2.99 -0.11 -10.77
N LEU A 97 -3.33 -0.63 -11.95
CA LEU A 97 -3.92 0.16 -13.05
C LEU A 97 -5.45 0.24 -12.97
N GLY A 98 -6.09 -0.42 -12.01
CA GLY A 98 -7.53 -0.40 -11.83
C GLY A 98 -8.28 -1.07 -12.98
N GLU A 99 -7.73 -2.16 -13.53
CA GLU A 99 -8.38 -2.99 -14.55
C GLU A 99 -9.70 -3.57 -14.03
N TYR A 100 -10.58 -3.97 -14.93
CA TYR A 100 -11.90 -4.47 -14.51
C TYR A 100 -11.80 -5.85 -13.83
N PRO A 101 -12.58 -6.10 -12.78
CA PRO A 101 -12.55 -7.39 -12.07
C PRO A 101 -12.77 -8.60 -12.96
N ARG A 102 -13.53 -8.45 -14.05
CA ARG A 102 -13.76 -9.49 -15.05
C ARG A 102 -12.46 -9.85 -15.79
N GLU A 103 -11.71 -8.84 -16.23
CA GLU A 103 -10.42 -9.03 -16.93
C GLU A 103 -9.40 -9.71 -16.01
N ILE A 104 -9.36 -9.27 -14.75
CA ILE A 104 -8.52 -9.88 -13.71
C ILE A 104 -8.93 -11.34 -13.46
N GLN A 105 -10.23 -11.65 -13.43
CA GLN A 105 -10.72 -13.01 -13.25
C GLN A 105 -10.35 -13.91 -14.43
N GLU A 106 -10.52 -13.43 -15.65
CA GLU A 106 -10.15 -14.15 -16.89
C GLU A 106 -8.63 -14.43 -16.87
N TYR A 107 -7.82 -13.39 -16.62
CA TYR A 107 -6.37 -13.53 -16.49
C TYR A 107 -5.96 -14.56 -15.41
N ALA A 108 -6.58 -14.49 -14.24
CA ALA A 108 -6.28 -15.40 -13.13
C ALA A 108 -6.58 -16.86 -13.46
N THR A 109 -7.69 -17.09 -14.17
CA THR A 109 -8.11 -18.43 -14.60
C THR A 109 -7.16 -18.99 -15.65
N ASP A 110 -6.86 -18.20 -16.68
CA ASP A 110 -6.02 -18.63 -17.81
C ASP A 110 -4.58 -18.90 -17.39
N ASN A 111 -4.09 -18.16 -16.38
CA ASN A 111 -2.70 -18.26 -15.91
C ASN A 111 -2.56 -19.02 -14.58
N GLN A 112 -3.62 -19.62 -14.06
CA GLN A 112 -3.62 -20.46 -12.85
C GLN A 112 -3.06 -19.71 -11.62
N VAL A 113 -3.52 -18.48 -11.40
CA VAL A 113 -3.14 -17.69 -10.22
C VAL A 113 -3.84 -18.26 -8.98
N GLU A 114 -3.06 -18.77 -8.01
CA GLU A 114 -3.58 -19.42 -6.79
C GLU A 114 -3.51 -18.53 -5.54
N TYR A 115 -2.90 -17.34 -5.64
CA TYR A 115 -2.84 -16.39 -4.53
C TYR A 115 -3.99 -15.36 -4.59
N LEU A 116 -4.19 -14.64 -3.49
CA LEU A 116 -5.26 -13.65 -3.36
C LEU A 116 -5.09 -12.51 -4.37
N LEU A 117 -6.19 -12.15 -5.06
CA LEU A 117 -6.23 -10.97 -5.93
C LEU A 117 -7.23 -9.94 -5.40
N LEU A 118 -6.77 -8.70 -5.28
CA LEU A 118 -7.54 -7.54 -4.82
C LEU A 118 -7.89 -6.66 -6.02
N THR A 119 -9.18 -6.32 -6.16
CA THR A 119 -9.75 -5.79 -7.41
C THR A 119 -10.62 -4.56 -7.22
N ASP A 120 -10.40 -3.77 -6.17
CA ASP A 120 -11.13 -2.53 -5.89
C ASP A 120 -10.57 -1.36 -6.72
N ARG A 121 -10.66 -1.50 -8.03
CA ARG A 121 -10.28 -0.54 -9.08
C ARG A 121 -9.61 0.77 -8.58
N LEU A 122 -10.41 1.81 -8.30
CA LEU A 122 -9.89 3.13 -7.92
C LEU A 122 -9.11 3.08 -6.61
N LYS A 123 -9.58 2.34 -5.61
CA LYS A 123 -8.84 2.19 -4.35
C LYS A 123 -7.53 1.43 -4.51
N ASN A 124 -7.43 0.53 -5.49
CA ASN A 124 -6.16 -0.12 -5.81
C ASN A 124 -5.12 0.90 -6.30
N ILE A 125 -5.56 1.89 -7.09
CA ILE A 125 -4.71 3.00 -7.54
C ILE A 125 -4.25 3.84 -6.34
N ASP A 126 -5.18 4.25 -5.47
CA ASP A 126 -4.85 5.02 -4.26
C ASP A 126 -3.84 4.28 -3.36
N VAL A 127 -4.00 2.96 -3.23
CA VAL A 127 -3.04 2.12 -2.48
C VAL A 127 -1.70 2.08 -3.18
N ALA A 128 -1.66 1.92 -4.50
CA ALA A 128 -0.41 1.92 -5.25
C ALA A 128 0.34 3.26 -5.12
N GLU A 129 -0.38 4.38 -5.11
CA GLU A 129 0.19 5.70 -4.85
C GLU A 129 0.74 5.80 -3.44
N ALA A 130 0.01 5.32 -2.42
CA ALA A 130 0.49 5.31 -1.03
C ALA A 130 1.76 4.45 -0.86
N TYR A 131 1.90 3.39 -1.64
CA TYR A 131 3.11 2.56 -1.71
C TYR A 131 4.15 3.09 -2.69
N GLN A 132 3.88 4.21 -3.37
CA GLN A 132 4.78 4.84 -4.38
C GLN A 132 5.22 3.87 -5.48
N VAL A 133 4.28 3.10 -5.98
CA VAL A 133 4.49 2.15 -7.07
C VAL A 133 4.69 2.92 -8.37
N ILE A 134 5.84 2.73 -9.01
CA ILE A 134 6.19 3.36 -10.30
C ILE A 134 6.29 2.36 -11.45
N GLY A 135 6.08 1.07 -11.18
CA GLY A 135 6.14 0.02 -12.19
C GLY A 135 5.84 -1.37 -11.64
N SER A 136 5.67 -2.34 -12.55
CA SER A 136 5.32 -3.72 -12.25
C SER A 136 6.41 -4.73 -12.67
N PRO A 137 6.57 -5.81 -11.89
CA PRO A 137 6.01 -5.99 -10.56
C PRO A 137 6.70 -5.11 -9.52
N THR A 138 5.97 -4.45 -8.63
CA THR A 138 6.55 -3.98 -7.36
C THR A 138 6.15 -4.97 -6.28
N ILE A 139 7.13 -5.47 -5.53
CA ILE A 139 6.95 -6.53 -4.52
C ILE A 139 7.34 -5.98 -3.16
N VAL A 140 6.44 -6.10 -2.19
CA VAL A 140 6.63 -5.59 -0.82
C VAL A 140 6.38 -6.72 0.17
N LEU A 141 7.40 -7.09 0.94
CA LEU A 141 7.27 -8.06 2.03
C LEU A 141 7.07 -7.31 3.36
N ILE A 142 6.04 -7.67 4.09
CA ILE A 142 5.60 -7.02 5.33
C ILE A 142 5.56 -8.03 6.47
N ALA A 143 6.15 -7.66 7.61
CA ALA A 143 6.11 -8.45 8.83
C ALA A 143 4.73 -8.37 9.54
N PRO A 144 4.40 -9.31 10.44
CA PRO A 144 3.16 -9.26 11.21
C PRO A 144 2.97 -7.96 12.03
N ASN A 145 4.07 -7.32 12.44
CA ASN A 145 4.04 -6.03 13.15
C ASN A 145 3.83 -4.81 12.24
N GLY A 146 3.64 -5.03 10.92
CA GLY A 146 3.39 -3.98 9.92
C GLY A 146 4.64 -3.33 9.34
N LYS A 147 5.85 -3.71 9.76
CA LYS A 147 7.08 -3.17 9.17
C LYS A 147 7.35 -3.80 7.81
N ILE A 148 7.75 -2.99 6.85
CA ILE A 148 8.26 -3.44 5.56
C ILE A 148 9.62 -4.11 5.79
N LEU A 149 9.77 -5.33 5.31
CA LEU A 149 11.02 -6.10 5.35
C LEU A 149 11.81 -5.98 4.05
N SER A 150 11.10 -5.95 2.93
CA SER A 150 11.68 -5.78 1.59
C SER A 150 10.75 -4.97 0.72
N TYR A 151 11.31 -4.16 -0.17
CA TYR A 151 10.61 -3.39 -1.19
C TYR A 151 11.45 -3.35 -2.47
N GLY A 152 10.90 -3.77 -3.59
CA GLY A 152 11.63 -3.80 -4.87
C GLY A 152 10.88 -4.54 -5.98
N TYR A 153 11.62 -4.92 -7.01
CA TYR A 153 11.08 -5.52 -8.24
C TYR A 153 11.37 -7.02 -8.38
N GLN A 154 12.02 -7.59 -7.39
CA GLN A 154 12.39 -9.01 -7.37
C GLN A 154 11.78 -9.71 -6.16
N ILE A 155 11.50 -11.01 -6.30
CA ILE A 155 11.02 -11.84 -5.20
C ILE A 155 12.15 -11.92 -4.15
N PRO A 156 11.93 -11.45 -2.91
CA PRO A 156 12.96 -11.54 -1.87
C PRO A 156 13.13 -12.98 -1.39
N ASP A 157 14.31 -13.31 -0.87
CA ASP A 157 14.51 -14.57 -0.15
C ASP A 157 13.76 -14.53 1.19
N VAL A 158 12.51 -15.01 1.19
CA VAL A 158 11.62 -15.00 2.35
C VAL A 158 12.13 -15.86 3.51
N ALA A 159 13.04 -16.82 3.26
CA ALA A 159 13.58 -17.69 4.30
C ALA A 159 14.41 -16.93 5.35
N GLN A 160 14.84 -15.71 5.04
CA GLN A 160 15.51 -14.82 6.01
C GLN A 160 14.60 -14.39 7.16
N TRP A 161 13.28 -14.34 6.94
CA TRP A 161 12.31 -13.83 7.91
C TRP A 161 11.28 -14.87 8.35
N ILE A 162 11.00 -15.89 7.52
CA ILE A 162 9.94 -16.88 7.74
C ILE A 162 10.58 -18.25 7.96
N LYS A 163 10.56 -18.70 9.20
CA LYS A 163 11.08 -20.02 9.61
C LYS A 163 9.97 -21.07 9.67
#